data_7546b9675d09429f0e9be05556fc58cb
#
_entry.id   7546b9675d09429f0e9be05556fc58cb
#
_cell.length_a   1.000
_cell.length_b   1.000
_cell.length_c   1.000
_cell.angle_alpha   90.00
_cell.angle_beta   90.00
_cell.angle_gamma   90.00
#
_symmetry.space_group_name_H-M   'P 1'
#
loop_
_entity.id
_entity.type
_entity.pdbx_description
1 polymer ?
#
loop_
_entity_poly.entity_id
_entity_poly.type
_entity_poly.pdbx_seq_one_letter_code
_entity_poly.pdbx_strand_id
1 'polypeptide(L)'
;VCYLQNITNLDLVAEVKYRLNNLAIDSLLSAGQLEQLISDSNEFGIPETMSTERPDKCAKYMLQGRIIVIVNGTPYALILPATLIDFMTSPEDTNLKVNFSNFLRGIRFLGAFLTLLLPGIYIAITSFHQEILPTELLFSILASRENVPFPVIVEILIMEISFELIREAGLRVPSPIGPTIGIVGALVLGQAAV
;
A
#
# COMPACT_ATOMS: atom_id res chain seq x y z
N VAL A 1 -1.53 17.95 -19.02
CA VAL A 1 -2.20 16.65 -19.23
C VAL A 1 -1.65 16.02 -20.48
N CYS A 2 -1.09 14.81 -20.35
CA CYS A 2 -0.49 14.04 -21.45
C CYS A 2 -1.31 12.77 -21.67
N TYR A 3 -1.63 12.46 -22.90
CA TYR A 3 -2.38 11.25 -23.28
C TYR A 3 -2.14 10.90 -24.75
N LEU A 4 -2.44 9.67 -25.15
CA LEU A 4 -2.35 9.21 -26.54
C LEU A 4 -3.73 9.25 -27.19
N GLN A 5 -3.89 10.12 -28.19
CA GLN A 5 -5.18 10.46 -28.80
C GLN A 5 -5.96 9.26 -29.36
N ASN A 6 -5.26 8.24 -29.86
CA ASN A 6 -5.89 7.08 -30.50
C ASN A 6 -6.08 5.88 -29.55
N ILE A 7 -5.62 5.97 -28.30
CA ILE A 7 -5.61 4.87 -27.33
C ILE A 7 -6.43 5.21 -26.10
N THR A 8 -6.34 6.49 -25.64
CA THR A 8 -7.00 6.94 -24.42
C THR A 8 -8.47 7.24 -24.68
N ASN A 9 -9.35 6.86 -23.75
CA ASN A 9 -10.75 7.23 -23.77
C ASN A 9 -10.90 8.76 -23.65
N LEU A 10 -11.55 9.37 -24.64
CA LEU A 10 -11.71 10.84 -24.70
C LEU A 10 -12.67 11.35 -23.63
N ASP A 11 -13.65 10.57 -23.20
CA ASP A 11 -14.56 10.97 -22.13
C ASP A 11 -13.79 11.11 -20.80
N LEU A 12 -12.87 10.18 -20.55
CA LEU A 12 -11.98 10.26 -19.39
C LEU A 12 -11.08 11.50 -19.44
N VAL A 13 -10.56 11.84 -20.63
CA VAL A 13 -9.76 13.06 -20.83
C VAL A 13 -10.60 14.32 -20.57
N ALA A 14 -11.86 14.32 -21.03
CA ALA A 14 -12.79 15.43 -20.80
C ALA A 14 -13.07 15.61 -19.30
N GLU A 15 -13.33 14.51 -18.59
CA GLU A 15 -13.57 14.52 -17.15
C GLU A 15 -12.36 15.05 -16.36
N VAL A 16 -11.16 14.54 -16.63
CA VAL A 16 -9.94 15.03 -15.98
C VAL A 16 -9.71 16.51 -16.25
N LYS A 17 -9.91 16.97 -17.48
CA LYS A 17 -9.81 18.40 -17.81
C LYS A 17 -10.87 19.23 -17.12
N TYR A 18 -12.10 18.74 -17.03
CA TYR A 18 -13.19 19.40 -16.34
C TYR A 18 -12.85 19.60 -14.85
N ARG A 19 -12.39 18.55 -14.17
CA ARG A 19 -11.97 18.64 -12.77
C ARG A 19 -10.83 19.64 -12.58
N LEU A 20 -9.80 19.56 -13.43
CA LEU A 20 -8.66 20.48 -13.36
C LEU A 20 -9.06 21.96 -13.57
N ASN A 21 -9.98 22.22 -14.50
CA ASN A 21 -10.44 23.57 -14.78
C ASN A 21 -11.36 24.16 -13.70
N ASN A 22 -12.02 23.29 -12.94
CA ASN A 22 -12.92 23.70 -11.85
C ASN A 22 -12.20 23.82 -10.49
N LEU A 23 -10.90 23.62 -10.43
CA LEU A 23 -10.13 23.82 -9.21
C LEU A 23 -10.13 25.29 -8.81
N ALA A 24 -10.72 25.62 -7.66
CA ALA A 24 -10.74 26.95 -7.07
C ALA A 24 -9.55 27.11 -6.09
N ILE A 25 -8.32 27.15 -6.64
CA ILE A 25 -7.09 27.30 -5.85
C ILE A 25 -6.22 28.41 -6.43
N ASP A 26 -5.59 29.18 -5.58
CA ASP A 26 -4.68 30.25 -5.98
C ASP A 26 -3.29 29.73 -6.37
N SER A 27 -2.85 28.61 -5.77
CA SER A 27 -1.56 28.00 -6.06
C SER A 27 -1.58 26.49 -5.84
N LEU A 28 -0.83 25.76 -6.66
CA LEU A 28 -0.63 24.32 -6.57
C LEU A 28 0.84 24.06 -6.22
N LEU A 29 1.10 23.49 -5.04
CA LEU A 29 2.44 23.32 -4.52
C LEU A 29 3.02 21.92 -4.81
N SER A 30 2.17 20.89 -4.94
CA SER A 30 2.62 19.53 -5.14
C SER A 30 1.64 18.68 -5.94
N ALA A 31 2.15 17.58 -6.53
CA ALA A 31 1.31 16.58 -7.20
C ALA A 31 0.35 15.89 -6.22
N GLY A 32 0.78 15.65 -4.97
CA GLY A 32 -0.09 15.07 -3.93
C GLY A 32 -1.25 15.97 -3.53
N GLN A 33 -1.05 17.30 -3.51
CA GLN A 33 -2.15 18.24 -3.31
C GLN A 33 -3.16 18.18 -4.47
N LEU A 34 -2.65 18.08 -5.71
CA LEU A 34 -3.52 17.92 -6.88
C LEU A 34 -4.33 16.64 -6.81
N GLU A 35 -3.71 15.52 -6.42
CA GLU A 35 -4.38 14.24 -6.24
C GLU A 35 -5.59 14.34 -5.32
N GLN A 36 -5.43 14.97 -4.15
CA GLN A 36 -6.52 15.17 -3.20
C GLN A 36 -7.66 16.04 -3.74
N LEU A 37 -7.33 17.03 -4.58
CA LEU A 37 -8.30 17.95 -5.13
C LEU A 37 -9.11 17.41 -6.30
N ILE A 38 -8.56 16.44 -7.04
CA ILE A 38 -9.22 15.82 -8.19
C ILE A 38 -9.89 14.50 -7.88
N SER A 39 -9.61 13.88 -6.71
CA SER A 39 -10.22 12.64 -6.26
C SER A 39 -11.67 12.85 -5.86
N ASP A 40 -12.55 11.90 -6.17
CA ASP A 40 -13.98 11.93 -5.84
C ASP A 40 -14.24 11.68 -4.36
N SER A 41 -13.37 10.94 -3.69
CA SER A 41 -13.58 10.55 -2.31
C SER A 41 -12.56 11.20 -1.38
N ASN A 42 -13.05 12.04 -0.48
CA ASN A 42 -12.31 12.44 0.73
C ASN A 42 -12.32 11.35 1.81
N GLU A 43 -12.86 10.18 1.50
CA GLU A 43 -13.02 9.07 2.42
C GLU A 43 -11.93 8.01 2.24
N PHE A 44 -11.80 7.12 3.22
CA PHE A 44 -10.93 5.95 3.18
C PHE A 44 -11.27 5.08 1.98
N GLY A 45 -10.63 5.33 0.85
CA GLY A 45 -10.87 4.65 -0.41
C GLY A 45 -9.60 4.13 -1.06
N ILE A 46 -9.81 3.34 -2.10
CA ILE A 46 -8.74 2.90 -2.99
C ILE A 46 -8.25 4.13 -3.75
N PRO A 47 -6.93 4.42 -3.76
CA PRO A 47 -6.42 5.57 -4.48
C PRO A 47 -6.72 5.45 -5.97
N GLU A 48 -7.34 6.48 -6.54
CA GLU A 48 -7.71 6.58 -7.96
C GLU A 48 -6.55 7.05 -8.83
N THR A 49 -5.49 7.51 -8.20
CA THR A 49 -4.30 8.03 -8.85
C THR A 49 -3.05 7.34 -8.32
N MET A 50 -2.01 7.32 -9.13
CA MET A 50 -0.70 6.80 -8.75
C MET A 50 0.37 7.83 -9.11
N SER A 51 1.19 8.24 -8.15
CA SER A 51 2.30 9.14 -8.36
C SER A 51 3.58 8.39 -8.75
N THR A 52 4.38 8.99 -9.64
CA THR A 52 5.67 8.44 -10.03
C THR A 52 6.64 9.53 -10.50
N GLU A 53 7.93 9.34 -10.24
CA GLU A 53 9.01 10.15 -10.80
C GLU A 53 9.60 9.54 -12.08
N ARG A 54 9.19 8.32 -12.43
CA ARG A 54 9.79 7.54 -13.53
C ARG A 54 9.09 7.80 -14.86
N PRO A 55 9.76 8.36 -15.86
CA PRO A 55 9.16 8.62 -17.17
C PRO A 55 8.87 7.35 -17.97
N ASP A 56 9.64 6.27 -17.78
CA ASP A 56 9.38 4.96 -18.39
C ASP A 56 8.04 4.37 -17.91
N LYS A 57 7.72 4.53 -16.63
CA LYS A 57 6.44 4.12 -16.06
C LYS A 57 5.28 4.93 -16.67
N CYS A 58 5.45 6.25 -16.79
CA CYS A 58 4.47 7.13 -17.45
C CYS A 58 4.22 6.69 -18.90
N ALA A 59 5.27 6.46 -19.69
CA ALA A 59 5.16 6.02 -21.07
C ALA A 59 4.41 4.69 -21.19
N LYS A 60 4.72 3.71 -20.35
CA LYS A 60 4.02 2.42 -20.30
C LYS A 60 2.52 2.59 -20.07
N TYR A 61 2.13 3.41 -19.10
CA TYR A 61 0.72 3.61 -18.78
C TYR A 61 -0.03 4.44 -19.84
N MET A 62 0.63 5.39 -20.51
CA MET A 62 0.06 6.06 -21.67
C MET A 62 -0.25 5.09 -22.82
N LEU A 63 0.63 4.11 -23.07
CA LEU A 63 0.38 3.06 -24.07
C LEU A 63 -0.81 2.14 -23.67
N GLN A 64 -1.17 2.10 -22.40
CA GLN A 64 -2.36 1.39 -21.89
C GLN A 64 -3.63 2.25 -21.89
N GLY A 65 -3.57 3.48 -22.43
CA GLY A 65 -4.71 4.40 -22.48
C GLY A 65 -4.92 5.25 -21.22
N ARG A 66 -3.94 5.27 -20.31
CA ARG A 66 -4.01 6.11 -19.09
C ARG A 66 -3.63 7.56 -19.41
N ILE A 67 -4.07 8.44 -18.55
CA ILE A 67 -3.77 9.88 -18.59
C ILE A 67 -2.66 10.18 -17.60
N ILE A 68 -1.72 11.02 -18.02
CA ILE A 68 -0.64 11.50 -17.16
C ILE A 68 -0.83 13.00 -16.93
N VAL A 69 -0.82 13.40 -15.66
CA VAL A 69 -0.85 14.81 -15.27
C VAL A 69 0.49 15.18 -14.65
N ILE A 70 1.13 16.18 -15.22
CA ILE A 70 2.43 16.70 -14.76
C ILE A 70 2.15 18.08 -14.17
N VAL A 71 2.66 18.31 -12.96
CA VAL A 71 2.57 19.58 -12.25
C VAL A 71 3.91 20.29 -12.36
N ASN A 72 3.88 21.55 -12.80
CA ASN A 72 5.09 22.33 -12.90
C ASN A 72 5.72 22.57 -11.52
N GLY A 73 7.04 22.44 -11.44
CA GLY A 73 7.78 22.62 -10.18
C GLY A 73 7.85 21.36 -9.29
N THR A 74 7.28 20.24 -9.71
CA THR A 74 7.40 18.96 -8.99
C THR A 74 7.98 17.87 -9.89
N PRO A 75 8.79 16.94 -9.35
CA PRO A 75 9.32 15.82 -10.12
C PRO A 75 8.28 14.72 -10.35
N TYR A 76 7.14 14.79 -9.70
CA TYR A 76 6.10 13.75 -9.72
C TYR A 76 5.10 13.96 -10.86
N ALA A 77 4.78 12.89 -11.54
CA ALA A 77 3.65 12.79 -12.45
C ALA A 77 2.55 11.92 -11.83
N LEU A 78 1.29 12.31 -12.03
CA LEU A 78 0.13 11.53 -11.63
C LEU A 78 -0.38 10.71 -12.81
N ILE A 79 -0.66 9.44 -12.59
CA ILE A 79 -1.21 8.48 -13.55
C ILE A 79 -2.66 8.23 -13.17
N LEU A 80 -3.59 8.44 -14.11
CA LEU A 80 -5.04 8.31 -13.91
C LEU A 80 -5.67 7.48 -15.05
N PRO A 81 -6.71 6.66 -14.71
CA PRO A 81 -7.05 6.18 -13.39
C PRO A 81 -6.05 5.10 -12.93
N ALA A 82 -5.84 4.97 -11.63
CA ALA A 82 -5.09 3.86 -11.06
C ALA A 82 -6.04 2.75 -10.57
N THR A 83 -5.56 1.52 -10.58
CA THR A 83 -6.26 0.35 -10.02
C THR A 83 -5.41 -0.31 -8.94
N LEU A 84 -6.02 -1.06 -8.03
CA LEU A 84 -5.28 -1.81 -7.00
C LEU A 84 -4.17 -2.68 -7.59
N ILE A 85 -4.43 -3.27 -8.76
CA ILE A 85 -3.46 -4.13 -9.44
C ILE A 85 -2.21 -3.34 -9.86
N ASP A 86 -2.37 -2.05 -10.20
CA ASP A 86 -1.26 -1.19 -10.61
C ASP A 86 -0.27 -0.97 -9.44
N PHE A 87 -0.75 -0.93 -8.20
CA PHE A 87 0.08 -0.84 -7.00
C PHE A 87 0.85 -2.15 -6.70
N MET A 88 0.35 -3.28 -7.20
CA MET A 88 1.02 -4.59 -7.06
C MET A 88 2.05 -4.83 -8.17
N THR A 89 2.15 -3.96 -9.18
CA THR A 89 3.12 -4.08 -10.27
C THR A 89 4.32 -3.17 -10.06
N SER A 90 5.53 -3.70 -10.26
CA SER A 90 6.75 -2.90 -10.28
C SER A 90 7.15 -2.54 -11.71
N PRO A 91 7.77 -1.36 -11.95
CA PRO A 91 8.36 -1.03 -13.24
C PRO A 91 9.41 -2.04 -13.69
N GLU A 92 10.18 -2.61 -12.76
CA GLU A 92 11.20 -3.62 -13.02
C GLU A 92 10.62 -4.90 -13.64
N ASP A 93 9.35 -5.21 -13.35
CA ASP A 93 8.66 -6.38 -13.91
C ASP A 93 8.66 -6.37 -15.45
N THR A 94 8.74 -5.19 -16.08
CA THR A 94 8.78 -5.07 -17.55
C THR A 94 10.13 -5.37 -18.16
N ASN A 95 11.20 -5.29 -17.38
CA ASN A 95 12.57 -5.53 -17.82
C ASN A 95 12.98 -7.00 -17.65
N LEU A 96 12.14 -7.80 -17.01
CA LEU A 96 12.37 -9.22 -16.74
C LEU A 96 11.69 -10.11 -17.79
N LYS A 97 12.17 -11.35 -17.92
CA LYS A 97 11.48 -12.37 -18.73
C LYS A 97 10.07 -12.58 -18.17
N VAL A 98 9.09 -12.72 -19.07
CA VAL A 98 7.65 -12.79 -18.73
C VAL A 98 7.34 -13.80 -17.62
N ASN A 99 7.93 -15.00 -17.70
CA ASN A 99 7.69 -16.05 -16.69
C ASN A 99 8.18 -15.65 -15.29
N PHE A 100 9.34 -14.99 -15.23
CA PHE A 100 9.92 -14.54 -13.97
C PHE A 100 9.16 -13.33 -13.40
N SER A 101 8.75 -12.41 -14.25
CA SER A 101 7.89 -11.28 -13.89
C SER A 101 6.55 -11.76 -13.30
N ASN A 102 5.90 -12.74 -13.94
CA ASN A 102 4.63 -13.29 -13.45
C ASN A 102 4.81 -14.03 -12.12
N PHE A 103 5.93 -14.74 -11.93
CA PHE A 103 6.25 -15.39 -10.67
C PHE A 103 6.42 -14.36 -9.53
N LEU A 104 7.15 -13.28 -9.76
CA LEU A 104 7.32 -12.21 -8.77
C LEU A 104 6.01 -11.51 -8.42
N ARG A 105 5.15 -11.28 -9.42
CA ARG A 105 3.79 -10.77 -9.17
C ARG A 105 2.99 -11.73 -8.31
N GLY A 106 3.02 -13.01 -8.62
CA GLY A 106 2.35 -14.05 -7.83
C GLY A 106 2.79 -14.04 -6.36
N ILE A 107 4.10 -13.96 -6.10
CA ILE A 107 4.63 -13.85 -4.73
C ILE A 107 4.14 -12.57 -4.06
N ARG A 108 4.09 -11.45 -4.77
CA ARG A 108 3.64 -10.16 -4.22
C ARG A 108 2.16 -10.20 -3.83
N PHE A 109 1.31 -10.78 -4.69
CA PHE A 109 -0.10 -11.02 -4.38
C PHE A 109 -0.29 -11.97 -3.20
N LEU A 110 0.46 -13.07 -3.18
CA LEU A 110 0.42 -14.02 -2.07
C LEU A 110 0.86 -13.36 -0.76
N GLY A 111 1.93 -12.57 -0.79
CA GLY A 111 2.40 -11.82 0.37
C GLY A 111 1.35 -10.84 0.91
N ALA A 112 0.73 -10.05 0.03
CA ALA A 112 -0.34 -9.12 0.41
C ALA A 112 -1.54 -9.86 1.01
N PHE A 113 -1.96 -10.97 0.40
CA PHE A 113 -3.05 -11.80 0.88
C PHE A 113 -2.75 -12.42 2.25
N LEU A 114 -1.56 -12.98 2.44
CA LEU A 114 -1.14 -13.53 3.71
C LEU A 114 -1.07 -12.46 4.80
N THR A 115 -0.51 -11.29 4.50
CA THR A 115 -0.42 -10.18 5.46
C THR A 115 -1.81 -9.74 5.94
N LEU A 116 -2.80 -9.72 5.05
CA LEU A 116 -4.17 -9.36 5.40
C LEU A 116 -4.87 -10.44 6.22
N LEU A 117 -4.65 -11.73 5.90
CA LEU A 117 -5.40 -12.83 6.51
C LEU A 117 -4.76 -13.39 7.77
N LEU A 118 -3.43 -13.37 7.90
CA LEU A 118 -2.72 -14.01 9.02
C LEU A 118 -3.22 -13.57 10.41
N PRO A 119 -3.39 -12.28 10.70
CA PRO A 119 -3.92 -11.85 12.00
C PRO A 119 -5.32 -12.39 12.26
N GLY A 120 -6.18 -12.38 11.25
CA GLY A 120 -7.54 -12.94 11.34
C GLY A 120 -7.57 -14.45 11.56
N ILE A 121 -6.72 -15.20 10.86
CA ILE A 121 -6.58 -16.65 11.03
C ILE A 121 -6.06 -16.97 12.43
N TYR A 122 -5.06 -16.23 12.90
CA TYR A 122 -4.54 -16.42 14.26
C TYR A 122 -5.64 -16.24 15.31
N ILE A 123 -6.41 -15.15 15.23
CA ILE A 123 -7.56 -14.91 16.12
C ILE A 123 -8.58 -16.04 16.04
N ALA A 124 -8.91 -16.48 14.82
CA ALA A 124 -9.91 -17.53 14.61
C ALA A 124 -9.48 -18.85 15.24
N ILE A 125 -8.22 -19.24 15.09
CA ILE A 125 -7.69 -20.49 15.65
C ILE A 125 -7.58 -20.38 17.18
N THR A 126 -6.98 -19.33 17.70
CA THR A 126 -6.71 -19.21 19.13
C THR A 126 -7.95 -18.95 19.98
N SER A 127 -8.97 -18.27 19.41
CA SER A 127 -10.17 -17.89 20.17
C SER A 127 -11.35 -18.83 19.92
N PHE A 128 -11.49 -19.41 18.72
CA PHE A 128 -12.69 -20.16 18.34
C PHE A 128 -12.46 -21.60 17.96
N HIS A 129 -11.25 -21.96 17.52
CA HIS A 129 -10.93 -23.28 17.00
C HIS A 129 -9.65 -23.85 17.62
N GLN A 130 -9.58 -23.82 18.95
CA GLN A 130 -8.40 -24.31 19.71
C GLN A 130 -8.09 -25.79 19.47
N GLU A 131 -9.09 -26.56 19.05
CA GLU A 131 -8.96 -28.00 18.75
C GLU A 131 -8.01 -28.29 17.57
N ILE A 132 -7.75 -27.30 16.71
CA ILE A 132 -6.81 -27.44 15.59
C ILE A 132 -5.35 -27.42 16.05
N LEU A 133 -5.09 -26.81 17.20
CA LEU A 133 -3.74 -26.67 17.74
C LEU A 133 -3.29 -27.99 18.41
N PRO A 134 -2.02 -28.40 18.19
CA PRO A 134 -1.42 -29.45 19.01
C PRO A 134 -1.51 -29.08 20.51
N THR A 135 -1.82 -30.05 21.34
CA THR A 135 -2.04 -29.84 22.79
C THR A 135 -0.86 -29.17 23.49
N GLU A 136 0.37 -29.51 23.13
CA GLU A 136 1.57 -28.88 23.70
C GLU A 136 1.67 -27.40 23.37
N LEU A 137 1.36 -27.04 22.11
CA LEU A 137 1.34 -25.63 21.67
C LEU A 137 0.21 -24.85 22.33
N LEU A 138 -0.97 -25.47 22.47
CA LEU A 138 -2.10 -24.86 23.15
C LEU A 138 -1.77 -24.52 24.60
N PHE A 139 -1.19 -25.47 25.36
CA PHE A 139 -0.78 -25.22 26.75
C PHE A 139 0.31 -24.15 26.85
N SER A 140 1.25 -24.10 25.92
CA SER A 140 2.27 -23.07 25.87
C SER A 140 1.66 -21.68 25.66
N ILE A 141 0.71 -21.54 24.73
CA ILE A 141 -0.03 -20.28 24.48
C ILE A 141 -0.85 -19.88 25.71
N LEU A 142 -1.57 -20.83 26.34
CA LEU A 142 -2.37 -20.54 27.54
C LEU A 142 -1.49 -20.09 28.70
N ALA A 143 -0.36 -20.75 28.93
CA ALA A 143 0.59 -20.38 29.98
C ALA A 143 1.22 -19.00 29.77
N SER A 144 1.61 -18.66 28.56
CA SER A 144 2.17 -17.34 28.26
C SER A 144 1.15 -16.21 28.41
N ARG A 145 -0.13 -16.53 28.29
CA ARG A 145 -1.23 -15.56 28.38
C ARG A 145 -1.89 -15.45 29.76
N GLU A 146 -1.52 -16.29 30.71
CA GLU A 146 -2.13 -16.32 32.04
C GLU A 146 -2.10 -14.95 32.74
N ASN A 147 -1.06 -14.13 32.49
CA ASN A 147 -0.89 -12.82 33.09
C ASN A 147 -1.33 -11.64 32.20
N VAL A 148 -1.87 -11.91 31.00
CA VAL A 148 -2.31 -10.86 30.09
C VAL A 148 -3.77 -10.54 30.31
N PRO A 149 -4.13 -9.32 30.76
CA PRO A 149 -5.51 -8.97 31.14
C PRO A 149 -6.41 -8.65 29.94
N PHE A 150 -5.92 -8.79 28.70
CA PHE A 150 -6.65 -8.38 27.50
C PHE A 150 -7.13 -9.59 26.66
N PRO A 151 -8.28 -9.49 25.97
CA PRO A 151 -8.66 -10.44 24.95
C PRO A 151 -7.67 -10.46 23.78
N VAL A 152 -7.52 -11.62 23.09
CA VAL A 152 -6.60 -11.81 21.95
C VAL A 152 -6.74 -10.71 20.90
N ILE A 153 -7.98 -10.31 20.59
CA ILE A 153 -8.26 -9.27 19.59
C ILE A 153 -7.61 -7.93 19.95
N VAL A 154 -7.74 -7.53 21.23
CA VAL A 154 -7.18 -6.26 21.72
C VAL A 154 -5.66 -6.31 21.73
N GLU A 155 -5.09 -7.44 22.11
CA GLU A 155 -3.64 -7.66 22.10
C GLU A 155 -3.06 -7.52 20.69
N ILE A 156 -3.68 -8.17 19.70
CA ILE A 156 -3.25 -8.06 18.31
C ILE A 156 -3.40 -6.63 17.79
N LEU A 157 -4.50 -5.94 18.10
CA LEU A 157 -4.68 -4.54 17.69
C LEU A 157 -3.60 -3.63 18.29
N ILE A 158 -3.24 -3.83 19.56
CA ILE A 158 -2.15 -3.07 20.20
C ILE A 158 -0.82 -3.35 19.50
N MET A 159 -0.55 -4.60 19.16
CA MET A 159 0.66 -4.99 18.43
C MET A 159 0.71 -4.37 17.04
N GLU A 160 -0.38 -4.44 16.27
CA GLU A 160 -0.48 -3.85 14.92
C GLU A 160 -0.28 -2.33 14.97
N ILE A 161 -0.93 -1.64 15.90
CA ILE A 161 -0.74 -0.20 16.09
C ILE A 161 0.71 0.13 16.47
N SER A 162 1.33 -0.67 17.35
CA SER A 162 2.72 -0.48 17.74
C SER A 162 3.68 -0.67 16.57
N PHE A 163 3.43 -1.67 15.71
CA PHE A 163 4.18 -1.86 14.47
C PHE A 163 4.04 -0.66 13.52
N GLU A 164 2.83 -0.16 13.35
CA GLU A 164 2.57 0.98 12.48
C GLU A 164 3.28 2.24 12.98
N LEU A 165 3.27 2.49 14.31
CA LEU A 165 3.97 3.62 14.90
C LEU A 165 5.50 3.53 14.69
N ILE A 166 6.08 2.33 14.83
CA ILE A 166 7.52 2.12 14.60
C ILE A 166 7.84 2.31 13.11
N ARG A 167 7.01 1.81 12.22
CA ARG A 167 7.16 1.98 10.78
C ARG A 167 7.10 3.45 10.38
N GLU A 168 6.10 4.18 10.89
CA GLU A 168 5.94 5.61 10.63
C GLU A 168 7.13 6.41 11.16
N ALA A 169 7.61 6.11 12.37
CA ALA A 169 8.81 6.73 12.92
C ALA A 169 10.04 6.47 12.03
N GLY A 170 10.19 5.26 11.52
CA GLY A 170 11.28 4.89 10.61
C GLY A 170 11.24 5.64 9.28
N LEU A 171 10.06 5.90 8.72
CA LEU A 171 9.89 6.65 7.48
C LEU A 171 10.23 8.14 7.62
N ARG A 172 10.08 8.71 8.81
CA ARG A 172 10.36 10.13 9.08
C ARG A 172 11.82 10.43 9.34
N VAL A 173 12.64 9.41 9.62
CA VAL A 173 14.08 9.60 9.84
C VAL A 173 14.78 9.73 8.49
N PRO A 174 15.34 10.91 8.15
CA PRO A 174 16.00 11.14 6.86
C PRO A 174 17.41 10.52 6.84
N SER A 175 17.48 9.19 6.89
CA SER A 175 18.76 8.49 6.83
C SER A 175 18.57 7.04 6.40
N PRO A 176 19.65 6.34 5.98
CA PRO A 176 19.62 4.91 5.70
C PRO A 176 19.21 4.04 6.91
N ILE A 177 19.14 4.63 8.10
CA ILE A 177 18.78 3.96 9.36
C ILE A 177 17.26 3.70 9.46
N GLY A 178 16.42 4.45 8.74
CA GLY A 178 14.96 4.31 8.78
C GLY A 178 14.47 2.87 8.57
N PRO A 179 14.86 2.17 7.49
CA PRO A 179 14.50 0.77 7.28
C PRO A 179 15.01 -0.16 8.38
N THR A 180 16.19 0.13 8.96
CA THR A 180 16.78 -0.63 10.07
C THR A 180 15.93 -0.53 11.33
N ILE A 181 15.39 0.64 11.64
CA ILE A 181 14.46 0.85 12.78
C ILE A 181 13.23 -0.04 12.64
N GLY A 182 12.67 -0.15 11.44
CA GLY A 182 11.52 -1.05 11.17
C GLY A 182 11.86 -2.52 11.45
N ILE A 183 13.02 -3.00 10.99
CA ILE A 183 13.46 -4.38 11.19
C ILE A 183 13.74 -4.67 12.67
N VAL A 184 14.46 -3.78 13.34
CA VAL A 184 14.78 -3.94 14.78
C VAL A 184 13.51 -3.86 15.62
N GLY A 185 12.60 -2.93 15.30
CA GLY A 185 11.30 -2.84 15.96
C GLY A 185 10.48 -4.11 15.82
N ALA A 186 10.44 -4.69 14.62
CA ALA A 186 9.77 -5.97 14.37
C ALA A 186 10.36 -7.12 15.20
N LEU A 187 11.68 -7.21 15.31
CA LEU A 187 12.34 -8.22 16.13
C LEU A 187 12.05 -8.03 17.62
N VAL A 188 12.12 -6.81 18.14
CA VAL A 188 11.86 -6.52 19.56
C VAL A 188 10.41 -6.82 19.92
N LEU A 189 9.45 -6.39 19.09
CA LEU A 189 8.03 -6.70 19.31
C LEU A 189 7.75 -8.20 19.17
N GLY A 190 8.37 -8.86 18.19
CA GLY A 190 8.25 -10.31 18.01
C GLY A 190 8.76 -11.09 19.23
N GLN A 191 9.86 -10.65 19.85
CA GLN A 191 10.35 -11.25 21.11
C GLN A 191 9.45 -10.95 22.31
N ALA A 192 8.83 -9.77 22.34
CA ALA A 192 7.91 -9.40 23.42
C ALA A 192 6.57 -10.15 23.34
N ALA A 193 6.21 -10.67 22.16
CA ALA A 193 4.98 -11.44 21.91
C ALA A 193 5.12 -12.95 22.23
N VAL A 194 6.33 -13.44 22.52
CA VAL A 194 6.65 -14.84 22.86
C VAL A 194 6.91 -14.97 24.34
#